data_1faaa1f56551f37f2b8d816764749738
#
_entry.id   1faaa1f56551f37f2b8d816764749738
#
_cell.length_a   1.000
_cell.length_b   1.000
_cell.length_c   1.000
_cell.angle_alpha   90.00
_cell.angle_beta   90.00
_cell.angle_gamma   90.00
#
_symmetry.space_group_name_H-M   'P 1'
#
loop_
_entity.id
_entity.type
_entity.pdbx_description
1 polymer ?
#
loop_
_entity_poly.entity_id
_entity_poly.type
_entity_poly.pdbx_seq_one_letter_code
_entity_poly.pdbx_strand_id
1 'polypeptide(L)'
;MSAKQPKETDVIKELLSSYGKLQKRIDNTEERIAFLEETAGSPSSPSLSGMPSGSRERSSKQERDLIKLEELKEKLDAMTAEENMLREEIEEMIELMEKPDEQTAIEMHYLDQANWRAVSVALHGNEPDYDEYEERYLKKTFKIHGSALQTLLRIYNERNADK
;
A
#
# COMPACT_ATOMS: atom_id res chain seq x y z
N MET A 1 12.57 -27.77 -16.32
CA MET A 1 12.53 -26.61 -15.38
C MET A 1 11.70 -27.00 -14.17
N SER A 2 12.36 -27.17 -13.05
CA SER A 2 11.67 -27.50 -11.80
C SER A 2 10.95 -26.24 -11.32
N ALA A 3 9.62 -26.23 -11.31
CA ALA A 3 8.84 -25.19 -10.68
C ALA A 3 9.24 -25.17 -9.19
N LYS A 4 9.81 -24.06 -8.76
CA LYS A 4 10.19 -23.86 -7.35
C LYS A 4 8.92 -23.94 -6.52
N GLN A 5 8.79 -24.95 -5.67
CA GLN A 5 7.64 -25.04 -4.77
C GLN A 5 7.54 -23.74 -3.97
N PRO A 6 6.35 -23.14 -3.87
CA PRO A 6 6.16 -21.92 -3.09
C PRO A 6 6.60 -22.19 -1.65
N LYS A 7 7.39 -21.29 -1.09
CA LYS A 7 7.76 -21.37 0.32
C LYS A 7 6.50 -21.14 1.15
N GLU A 8 6.36 -21.84 2.26
CA GLU A 8 5.21 -21.67 3.16
C GLU A 8 4.97 -20.20 3.57
N THR A 9 6.05 -19.42 3.70
CA THR A 9 5.99 -17.98 3.99
C THR A 9 5.50 -17.12 2.85
N ASP A 10 5.37 -17.65 1.63
CA ASP A 10 4.91 -16.87 0.46
C ASP A 10 3.46 -16.41 0.64
N VAL A 11 2.63 -17.17 1.36
CA VAL A 11 1.25 -16.78 1.72
C VAL A 11 1.24 -15.48 2.55
N ILE A 12 2.10 -15.39 3.55
CA ILE A 12 2.22 -14.19 4.39
C ILE A 12 2.78 -13.01 3.61
N LYS A 13 3.79 -13.22 2.77
CA LYS A 13 4.31 -12.17 1.89
C LYS A 13 3.25 -11.66 0.93
N GLU A 14 2.41 -12.53 0.41
CA GLU A 14 1.34 -12.17 -0.50
C GLU A 14 0.25 -11.35 0.21
N LEU A 15 -0.12 -11.72 1.44
CA LEU A 15 -1.04 -10.96 2.28
C LEU A 15 -0.51 -9.55 2.55
N LEU A 16 0.74 -9.44 3.01
CA LEU A 16 1.40 -8.16 3.31
C LEU A 16 1.58 -7.30 2.05
N SER A 17 1.96 -7.92 0.93
CA SER A 17 2.11 -7.23 -0.36
C SER A 17 0.79 -6.75 -0.94
N SER A 18 -0.30 -7.49 -0.73
CA SER A 18 -1.64 -7.08 -1.17
C SER A 18 -2.11 -5.82 -0.47
N TYR A 19 -1.78 -5.65 0.81
CA TYR A 19 -2.01 -4.42 1.55
C TYR A 19 -1.30 -3.22 0.90
N GLY A 20 0.00 -3.33 0.61
CA GLY A 20 0.77 -2.27 -0.05
C GLY A 20 0.26 -1.92 -1.45
N LYS A 21 -0.17 -2.92 -2.23
CA LYS A 21 -0.80 -2.71 -3.54
C LYS A 21 -2.13 -1.97 -3.43
N LEU A 22 -2.92 -2.29 -2.42
CA LEU A 22 -4.21 -1.62 -2.17
C LEU A 22 -4.00 -0.16 -1.79
N GLN A 23 -3.05 0.14 -0.89
CA GLN A 23 -2.64 1.51 -0.56
C GLN A 23 -2.23 2.29 -1.82
N LYS A 24 -1.40 1.70 -2.68
CA LYS A 24 -0.99 2.35 -3.94
C LYS A 24 -2.15 2.63 -4.88
N ARG A 25 -3.13 1.74 -4.94
CA ARG A 25 -4.36 1.95 -5.73
C ARG A 25 -5.20 3.09 -5.16
N ILE A 26 -5.28 3.21 -3.84
CA ILE A 26 -5.97 4.31 -3.15
C ILE A 26 -5.30 5.63 -3.52
N ASP A 27 -3.99 5.75 -3.33
CA ASP A 27 -3.22 6.96 -3.68
C ASP A 27 -3.43 7.36 -5.15
N ASN A 28 -3.30 6.41 -6.07
CA ASN A 28 -3.51 6.66 -7.50
C ASN A 28 -4.95 7.10 -7.82
N THR A 29 -5.94 6.60 -7.09
CA THR A 29 -7.34 6.97 -7.28
C THR A 29 -7.60 8.38 -6.73
N GLU A 30 -7.03 8.72 -5.59
CA GLU A 30 -7.08 10.07 -5.03
C GLU A 30 -6.45 11.10 -5.98
N GLU A 31 -5.27 10.80 -6.54
CA GLU A 31 -4.61 11.65 -7.54
C GLU A 31 -5.48 11.83 -8.80
N ARG A 32 -6.14 10.79 -9.27
CA ARG A 32 -7.06 10.85 -10.41
C ARG A 32 -8.29 11.71 -10.11
N ILE A 33 -8.86 11.58 -8.92
CA ILE A 33 -9.98 12.40 -8.47
C ILE A 33 -9.56 13.87 -8.44
N ALA A 34 -8.42 14.19 -7.82
CA ALA A 34 -7.90 15.55 -7.76
C ALA A 34 -7.67 16.14 -9.16
N PHE A 35 -7.10 15.36 -10.07
CA PHE A 35 -6.90 15.77 -11.47
C PHE A 35 -8.23 16.07 -12.18
N LEU A 36 -9.24 15.21 -12.01
CA LEU A 36 -10.55 15.42 -12.63
C LEU A 36 -11.30 16.63 -12.03
N GLU A 37 -11.18 16.85 -10.73
CA GLU A 37 -11.76 18.02 -10.06
C GLU A 37 -11.12 19.32 -10.56
N GLU A 38 -9.81 19.33 -10.73
CA GLU A 38 -9.08 20.49 -11.26
C GLU A 38 -9.44 20.77 -12.72
N THR A 39 -9.50 19.75 -13.57
CA THR A 39 -9.81 19.90 -15.00
C THR A 39 -11.28 20.20 -15.28
N ALA A 40 -12.20 19.71 -14.47
CA ALA A 40 -13.62 20.01 -14.58
C ALA A 40 -13.94 21.47 -14.20
N GLY A 41 -13.13 22.08 -13.31
CA GLY A 41 -13.25 23.47 -12.90
C GLY A 41 -12.57 24.49 -13.85
N SER A 42 -11.76 24.04 -14.81
CA SER A 42 -11.05 24.92 -15.73
C SER A 42 -11.99 25.40 -16.85
N PRO A 43 -12.16 26.73 -17.04
CA PRO A 43 -12.87 27.23 -18.19
C PRO A 43 -12.09 26.84 -19.46
N SER A 44 -12.71 26.06 -20.35
CA SER A 44 -12.13 25.77 -21.64
C SER A 44 -11.84 27.12 -22.35
N SER A 45 -10.60 27.30 -22.82
CA SER A 45 -10.20 28.46 -23.58
C SER A 45 -11.24 28.80 -24.65
N PRO A 46 -11.70 30.06 -24.78
CA PRO A 46 -12.67 30.40 -25.79
C PRO A 46 -12.09 30.07 -27.16
N SER A 47 -12.74 29.17 -27.86
CA SER A 47 -12.42 28.87 -29.26
C SER A 47 -12.66 30.12 -30.09
N LEU A 48 -11.61 30.69 -30.65
CA LEU A 48 -11.64 31.86 -31.53
C LEU A 48 -12.23 31.56 -32.92
N SER A 49 -12.79 30.42 -33.18
CA SER A 49 -13.52 30.13 -34.41
C SER A 49 -14.98 30.48 -34.22
N GLY A 50 -15.44 31.55 -34.93
CA GLY A 50 -16.81 32.08 -34.89
C GLY A 50 -17.89 31.18 -35.46
N MET A 51 -17.82 29.85 -35.21
CA MET A 51 -18.91 28.93 -35.49
C MET A 51 -19.65 28.61 -34.20
N PRO A 52 -21.00 28.58 -34.19
CA PRO A 52 -21.77 28.12 -33.06
C PRO A 52 -21.56 26.61 -32.89
N SER A 53 -20.52 26.21 -32.21
CA SER A 53 -20.29 24.86 -31.77
C SER A 53 -21.32 24.55 -30.70
N GLY A 54 -22.19 23.57 -31.00
CA GLY A 54 -23.36 23.29 -30.19
C GLY A 54 -23.10 23.08 -28.71
N SER A 55 -23.82 23.78 -27.88
CA SER A 55 -23.81 23.73 -26.42
C SER A 55 -24.09 22.33 -25.85
N ARG A 56 -24.59 21.40 -26.68
CA ARG A 56 -24.90 20.02 -26.30
C ARG A 56 -23.66 19.16 -26.06
N GLU A 57 -22.57 19.34 -26.80
CA GLU A 57 -21.35 18.51 -26.59
C GLU A 57 -20.59 18.88 -25.31
N ARG A 58 -20.61 20.14 -24.91
CA ARG A 58 -19.97 20.61 -23.68
C ARG A 58 -20.70 20.13 -22.43
N SER A 59 -22.02 20.20 -22.44
CA SER A 59 -22.87 19.70 -21.35
C SER A 59 -22.70 18.18 -21.19
N SER A 60 -22.69 17.40 -22.27
CA SER A 60 -22.51 15.94 -22.21
C SER A 60 -21.13 15.50 -21.75
N LYS A 61 -20.07 16.30 -22.00
CA LYS A 61 -18.73 16.03 -21.48
C LYS A 61 -18.66 16.31 -19.98
N GLN A 62 -19.19 17.43 -19.54
CA GLN A 62 -19.24 17.77 -18.11
C GLN A 62 -20.06 16.75 -17.31
N GLU A 63 -21.19 16.31 -17.83
CA GLU A 63 -22.01 15.26 -17.22
C GLU A 63 -21.26 13.94 -17.11
N ARG A 64 -20.54 13.52 -18.15
CA ARG A 64 -19.71 12.31 -18.14
C ARG A 64 -18.56 12.42 -17.14
N ASP A 65 -17.92 13.58 -17.05
CA ASP A 65 -16.83 13.81 -16.10
C ASP A 65 -17.34 13.80 -14.66
N LEU A 66 -18.52 14.34 -14.39
CA LEU A 66 -19.19 14.28 -13.07
C LEU A 66 -19.54 12.84 -12.66
N ILE A 67 -20.15 12.09 -13.58
CA ILE A 67 -20.49 10.67 -13.34
C ILE A 67 -19.23 9.87 -13.03
N LYS A 68 -18.19 10.07 -13.82
CA LYS A 68 -16.90 9.40 -13.61
C LYS A 68 -16.26 9.75 -12.27
N LEU A 69 -16.38 11.02 -11.86
CA LEU A 69 -15.89 11.50 -10.58
C LEU A 69 -16.64 10.83 -9.42
N GLU A 70 -17.96 10.74 -9.49
CA GLU A 70 -18.78 10.03 -8.49
C GLU A 70 -18.43 8.55 -8.40
N GLU A 71 -18.30 7.86 -9.55
CA GLU A 71 -17.87 6.45 -9.60
C GLU A 71 -16.49 6.24 -8.97
N LEU A 72 -15.54 7.13 -9.20
CA LEU A 72 -14.21 7.06 -8.59
C LEU A 72 -14.25 7.28 -7.08
N LYS A 73 -15.08 8.21 -6.60
CA LYS A 73 -15.27 8.46 -5.16
C LYS A 73 -15.90 7.26 -4.45
N GLU A 74 -16.91 6.63 -5.03
CA GLU A 74 -17.51 5.39 -4.50
C GLU A 74 -16.49 4.26 -4.47
N LYS A 75 -15.70 4.12 -5.52
CA LYS A 75 -14.62 3.12 -5.59
C LYS A 75 -13.54 3.38 -4.54
N LEU A 76 -13.19 4.64 -4.32
CA LEU A 76 -12.23 5.04 -3.28
C LEU A 76 -12.74 4.66 -1.89
N ASP A 77 -14.00 4.94 -1.57
CA ASP A 77 -14.61 4.60 -0.29
C ASP A 77 -14.60 3.08 -0.05
N ALA A 78 -14.92 2.29 -1.08
CA ALA A 78 -14.89 0.83 -0.99
C ALA A 78 -13.45 0.30 -0.77
N MET A 79 -12.46 0.85 -1.47
CA MET A 79 -11.06 0.46 -1.30
C MET A 79 -10.52 0.88 0.08
N THR A 80 -10.91 2.03 0.59
CA THR A 80 -10.52 2.49 1.93
C THR A 80 -11.10 1.61 3.03
N ALA A 81 -12.35 1.18 2.89
CA ALA A 81 -12.96 0.23 3.82
C ALA A 81 -12.24 -1.13 3.80
N GLU A 82 -11.90 -1.63 2.63
CA GLU A 82 -11.12 -2.87 2.46
C GLU A 82 -9.72 -2.74 3.07
N GLU A 83 -9.05 -1.62 2.86
CA GLU A 83 -7.73 -1.32 3.42
C GLU A 83 -7.77 -1.31 4.95
N ASN A 84 -8.75 -0.66 5.56
CA ASN A 84 -8.90 -0.62 7.01
C ASN A 84 -9.09 -2.03 7.61
N MET A 85 -9.92 -2.86 6.99
CA MET A 85 -10.14 -4.24 7.45
C MET A 85 -8.87 -5.08 7.35
N LEU A 86 -8.14 -4.97 6.25
CA LEU A 86 -6.90 -5.71 6.04
C LEU A 86 -5.79 -5.23 6.99
N ARG A 87 -5.72 -3.93 7.23
CA ARG A 87 -4.79 -3.34 8.20
C ARG A 87 -5.05 -3.86 9.61
N GLU A 88 -6.31 -3.84 10.07
CA GLU A 88 -6.68 -4.38 11.37
C GLU A 88 -6.27 -5.84 11.52
N GLU A 89 -6.50 -6.67 10.51
CA GLU A 89 -6.11 -8.08 10.51
C GLU A 89 -4.58 -8.24 10.66
N ILE A 90 -3.82 -7.45 9.94
CA ILE A 90 -2.34 -7.47 10.00
C ILE A 90 -1.86 -6.98 11.37
N GLU A 91 -2.38 -5.86 11.86
CA GLU A 91 -2.02 -5.29 13.17
C GLU A 91 -2.31 -6.27 14.32
N GLU A 92 -3.48 -6.92 14.30
CA GLU A 92 -3.82 -7.97 15.30
C GLU A 92 -2.81 -9.13 15.29
N MET A 93 -2.33 -9.55 14.13
CA MET A 93 -1.31 -10.58 14.05
C MET A 93 0.05 -10.11 14.57
N ILE A 94 0.41 -8.85 14.28
CA ILE A 94 1.66 -8.24 14.76
C ILE A 94 1.65 -8.12 16.28
N GLU A 95 0.54 -7.74 16.88
CA GLU A 95 0.40 -7.66 18.35
C GLU A 95 0.62 -9.01 19.07
N LEU A 96 0.36 -10.12 18.38
CA LEU A 96 0.64 -11.46 18.91
C LEU A 96 2.11 -11.88 18.79
N MET A 97 2.94 -11.10 18.12
CA MET A 97 4.38 -11.35 18.02
C MET A 97 5.08 -10.96 19.33
N GLU A 98 6.01 -11.79 19.78
CA GLU A 98 6.70 -11.58 21.07
C GLU A 98 7.98 -10.75 20.96
N LYS A 99 8.57 -10.68 19.75
CA LYS A 99 9.85 -10.01 19.53
C LYS A 99 9.66 -8.60 18.96
N PRO A 100 10.06 -7.55 19.69
CA PRO A 100 9.89 -6.17 19.25
C PRO A 100 10.56 -5.84 17.91
N ASP A 101 11.74 -6.39 17.65
CA ASP A 101 12.46 -6.16 16.39
C ASP A 101 11.74 -6.77 15.19
N GLU A 102 11.11 -7.92 15.38
CA GLU A 102 10.28 -8.55 14.35
C GLU A 102 9.02 -7.73 14.08
N GLN A 103 8.34 -7.26 15.11
CA GLN A 103 7.18 -6.36 14.98
C GLN A 103 7.57 -5.10 14.18
N THR A 104 8.62 -4.40 14.62
CA THR A 104 9.10 -3.18 13.98
C THR A 104 9.46 -3.40 12.51
N ALA A 105 10.13 -4.50 12.18
CA ALA A 105 10.50 -4.82 10.80
C ALA A 105 9.26 -4.98 9.89
N ILE A 106 8.22 -5.64 10.36
CA ILE A 106 6.98 -5.83 9.60
C ILE A 106 6.18 -4.53 9.50
N GLU A 107 5.98 -3.83 10.60
CA GLU A 107 5.26 -2.55 10.64
C GLU A 107 5.87 -1.53 9.70
N MET A 108 7.15 -1.26 9.85
CA MET A 108 7.83 -0.25 9.06
C MET A 108 7.85 -0.60 7.57
N HIS A 109 8.18 -1.83 7.22
CA HIS A 109 8.33 -2.18 5.81
C HIS A 109 6.99 -2.32 5.08
N TYR A 110 6.00 -2.98 5.70
CA TYR A 110 4.74 -3.32 5.04
C TYR A 110 3.60 -2.34 5.33
N LEU A 111 3.49 -1.81 6.53
CA LEU A 111 2.43 -0.85 6.87
C LEU A 111 2.86 0.58 6.54
N ASP A 112 4.08 0.96 6.91
CA ASP A 112 4.60 2.31 6.70
C ASP A 112 5.32 2.49 5.35
N GLN A 113 5.48 1.41 4.58
CA GLN A 113 6.17 1.39 3.28
C GLN A 113 7.61 1.92 3.32
N ALA A 114 8.28 1.76 4.46
CA ALA A 114 9.68 2.12 4.61
C ALA A 114 10.60 1.17 3.82
N ASN A 115 11.64 1.72 3.23
CA ASN A 115 12.66 0.90 2.59
C ASN A 115 13.52 0.16 3.64
N TRP A 116 14.20 -0.90 3.21
CA TRP A 116 14.99 -1.73 4.12
C TRP A 116 16.14 -1.01 4.82
N ARG A 117 16.70 0.04 4.22
CA ARG A 117 17.73 0.86 4.87
C ARG A 117 17.14 1.63 6.03
N ALA A 118 15.95 2.20 5.89
CA ALA A 118 15.24 2.88 6.96
C ALA A 118 14.90 1.92 8.10
N VAL A 119 14.45 0.71 7.79
CA VAL A 119 14.20 -0.34 8.80
C VAL A 119 15.50 -0.71 9.54
N SER A 120 16.60 -0.88 8.81
CA SER A 120 17.92 -1.17 9.41
C SER A 120 18.39 -0.06 10.36
N VAL A 121 18.20 1.20 9.98
CA VAL A 121 18.51 2.35 10.85
C VAL A 121 17.65 2.33 12.11
N ALA A 122 16.36 2.06 11.99
CA ALA A 122 15.46 2.00 13.14
C ALA A 122 15.85 0.89 14.13
N LEU A 123 16.25 -0.28 13.62
CA LEU A 123 16.61 -1.43 14.44
C LEU A 123 18.04 -1.33 15.03
N HIS A 124 18.97 -0.77 14.30
CA HIS A 124 20.41 -0.87 14.58
C HIS A 124 21.16 0.48 14.59
N GLY A 125 20.49 1.58 14.24
CA GLY A 125 21.14 2.88 14.09
C GLY A 125 21.82 3.43 15.36
N ASN A 126 21.43 2.92 16.53
CA ASN A 126 22.05 3.27 17.81
C ASN A 126 23.32 2.46 18.14
N GLU A 127 23.65 1.46 17.33
CA GLU A 127 24.88 0.70 17.52
C GLU A 127 26.10 1.58 17.21
N PRO A 128 27.15 1.56 18.07
CA PRO A 128 28.29 2.47 17.93
C PRO A 128 29.05 2.34 16.61
N ASP A 129 29.01 1.17 15.99
CA ASP A 129 29.70 0.83 14.74
C ASP A 129 28.75 0.76 13.53
N TYR A 130 27.53 1.28 13.65
CA TYR A 130 26.53 1.20 12.58
C TYR A 130 27.05 1.80 11.27
N ASP A 131 27.56 3.02 11.31
CA ASP A 131 28.04 3.75 10.12
C ASP A 131 29.21 3.06 9.40
N GLU A 132 30.01 2.31 10.17
CA GLU A 132 31.13 1.54 9.62
C GLU A 132 30.69 0.22 8.97
N TYR A 133 29.62 -0.38 9.48
CA TYR A 133 29.16 -1.72 9.08
C TYR A 133 27.69 -1.77 8.63
N GLU A 134 27.21 -0.74 7.93
CA GLU A 134 25.81 -0.63 7.46
C GLU A 134 25.32 -1.89 6.73
N GLU A 135 26.14 -2.45 5.82
CA GLU A 135 25.77 -3.65 5.06
C GLU A 135 25.62 -4.90 5.94
N ARG A 136 26.40 -5.00 6.99
CA ARG A 136 26.30 -6.08 7.98
C ARG A 136 24.97 -5.97 8.76
N TYR A 137 24.60 -4.75 9.15
CA TYR A 137 23.33 -4.50 9.84
C TYR A 137 22.12 -4.67 8.92
N LEU A 138 22.24 -4.31 7.66
CA LEU A 138 21.22 -4.59 6.67
C LEU A 138 20.97 -6.11 6.52
N LYS A 139 22.03 -6.91 6.49
CA LYS A 139 21.91 -8.37 6.48
C LYS A 139 21.24 -8.92 7.74
N LYS A 140 21.54 -8.34 8.91
CA LYS A 140 20.85 -8.70 10.16
C LYS A 140 19.36 -8.36 10.08
N THR A 141 19.01 -7.21 9.52
CA THR A 141 17.61 -6.79 9.28
C THR A 141 16.87 -7.80 8.41
N PHE A 142 17.48 -8.30 7.34
CA PHE A 142 16.87 -9.34 6.50
C PHE A 142 16.67 -10.68 7.24
N LYS A 143 17.56 -11.02 8.16
CA LYS A 143 17.38 -12.20 9.01
C LYS A 143 16.21 -12.03 9.97
N ILE A 144 16.08 -10.85 10.58
CA ILE A 144 14.94 -10.50 11.44
C ILE A 144 13.64 -10.59 10.63
N HIS A 145 13.61 -10.05 9.42
CA HIS A 145 12.46 -10.14 8.53
C HIS A 145 12.09 -11.59 8.20
N GLY A 146 13.05 -12.43 7.86
CA GLY A 146 12.81 -13.85 7.60
C GLY A 146 12.22 -14.58 8.80
N SER A 147 12.74 -14.30 10.00
CA SER A 147 12.21 -14.82 11.27
C SER A 147 10.80 -14.29 11.55
N ALA A 148 10.57 -13.00 11.32
CA ALA A 148 9.26 -12.38 11.48
C ALA A 148 8.19 -13.02 10.59
N LEU A 149 8.51 -13.33 9.33
CA LEU A 149 7.60 -14.02 8.42
C LEU A 149 7.25 -15.42 8.90
N GLN A 150 8.19 -16.14 9.47
CA GLN A 150 7.93 -17.46 10.09
C GLN A 150 6.99 -17.33 11.29
N THR A 151 7.21 -16.35 12.14
CA THR A 151 6.35 -16.07 13.29
C THR A 151 4.93 -15.72 12.86
N LEU A 152 4.78 -14.86 11.86
CA LEU A 152 3.47 -14.50 11.30
C LEU A 152 2.76 -15.69 10.65
N LEU A 153 3.49 -16.54 9.95
CA LEU A 153 2.91 -17.76 9.37
C LEU A 153 2.33 -18.67 10.45
N ARG A 154 3.04 -18.86 11.55
CA ARG A 154 2.55 -19.65 12.68
C ARG A 154 1.27 -19.03 13.26
N ILE A 155 1.27 -17.73 13.52
CA ILE A 155 0.11 -17.00 14.04
C ILE A 155 -1.08 -17.09 13.07
N TYR A 156 -0.85 -16.91 11.79
CA TYR A 156 -1.87 -17.01 10.75
C TYR A 156 -2.51 -18.41 10.70
N ASN A 157 -1.69 -19.46 10.75
CA ASN A 157 -2.17 -20.83 10.75
C ASN A 157 -2.96 -21.17 12.02
N GLU A 158 -2.51 -20.73 13.20
CA GLU A 158 -3.22 -20.90 14.46
C GLU A 158 -4.60 -20.22 14.42
N ARG A 159 -4.68 -18.99 13.95
CA ARG A 159 -5.96 -18.25 13.80
C ARG A 159 -6.93 -18.92 12.82
N ASN A 160 -6.42 -19.50 11.74
CA ASN A 160 -7.25 -20.16 10.74
C ASN A 160 -7.66 -21.58 11.12
N ALA A 161 -6.93 -22.24 12.03
CA ALA A 161 -7.30 -23.54 12.56
C ALA A 161 -8.51 -23.48 13.51
N ASP A 162 -8.74 -22.32 14.14
CA ASP A 162 -9.86 -22.08 15.08
C ASP A 162 -11.16 -21.62 14.35
N LYS A 163 -11.13 -21.52 13.03
CA LYS A 163 -12.30 -21.23 12.17
C LYS A 163 -12.77 -22.50 11.48
#